data_7045699fe9ffc43cbd4ac39e3e6a4f59
#
_entry.id   7045699fe9ffc43cbd4ac39e3e6a4f59
#
_cell.length_a   1.000
_cell.length_b   1.000
_cell.length_c   1.000
_cell.angle_alpha   90.00
_cell.angle_beta   90.00
_cell.angle_gamma   90.00
#
_symmetry.space_group_name_H-M   'P 1'
#
loop_
_entity.id
_entity.type
_entity.pdbx_description
1 polymer ?
#
loop_
_entity_poly.entity_id
_entity_poly.type
_entity_poly.pdbx_seq_one_letter_code
_entity_poly.pdbx_strand_id
1 'polypeptide(L)' 'MMFDEWLGLSKLPKNEARMLLQYASGYTRVQLLTRGGEEIPDEVRQRADRLAQRRLKGEPM' A
#
# COMPACT_ATOMS: atom_id res chain seq x y z
N MET A 1 -11.40 4.57 -0.26
CA MET A 1 -10.81 3.23 -0.61
C MET A 1 -10.27 2.58 0.64
N MET A 2 -10.59 1.32 0.84
CA MET A 2 -10.09 0.56 1.98
C MET A 2 -8.71 -0.01 1.68
N PHE A 3 -7.96 -0.30 2.74
CA PHE A 3 -6.62 -0.89 2.56
C PHE A 3 -6.67 -2.19 1.76
N ASP A 4 -7.63 -3.06 2.07
CA ASP A 4 -7.78 -4.33 1.34
C ASP A 4 -8.11 -4.11 -0.12
N GLU A 5 -8.92 -3.11 -0.44
CA GLU A 5 -9.25 -2.77 -1.82
C GLU A 5 -8.01 -2.33 -2.58
N TRP A 6 -7.21 -1.49 -1.94
CA TRP A 6 -5.97 -1.01 -2.56
C TRP A 6 -5.02 -2.17 -2.88
N LEU A 7 -4.89 -3.10 -1.93
CA LEU A 7 -4.05 -4.28 -2.12
C LEU A 7 -4.55 -5.14 -3.29
N GLY A 8 -5.86 -5.28 -3.42
CA GLY A 8 -6.46 -6.05 -4.51
C GLY A 8 -6.34 -5.37 -5.87
N LEU A 9 -6.37 -4.04 -5.91
CA LEU A 9 -6.25 -3.28 -7.13
C LEU A 9 -4.81 -3.06 -7.57
N SER A 10 -3.86 -3.25 -6.66
CA SER A 10 -2.45 -3.09 -6.97
C SER A 10 -2.01 -4.13 -8.00
N LYS A 11 -1.20 -3.71 -8.96
CA LYS A 11 -0.62 -4.63 -9.95
C LYS A 11 0.61 -5.35 -9.41
N LEU A 12 1.00 -5.04 -8.19
CA LEU A 12 2.16 -5.67 -7.55
C LEU A 12 1.76 -6.95 -6.82
N PRO A 13 2.69 -7.87 -6.60
CA PRO A 13 2.44 -8.99 -5.71
C PRO A 13 2.01 -8.52 -4.33
N LYS A 14 1.18 -9.30 -3.66
CA LYS A 14 0.65 -8.91 -2.34
C LYS A 14 1.73 -8.54 -1.34
N ASN A 15 2.84 -9.28 -1.34
CA ASN A 15 3.93 -9.02 -0.42
C ASN A 15 4.52 -7.62 -0.63
N GLU A 16 4.75 -7.26 -1.88
CA GLU A 16 5.30 -5.95 -2.21
C GLU A 16 4.28 -4.85 -1.95
N ALA A 17 3.03 -5.08 -2.30
CA ALA A 17 1.98 -4.10 -2.06
C ALA A 17 1.82 -3.80 -0.57
N ARG A 18 1.87 -4.83 0.28
CA ARG A 18 1.82 -4.64 1.72
C ARG A 18 3.02 -3.85 2.23
N MET A 19 4.19 -4.16 1.71
CA MET A 19 5.41 -3.45 2.10
C MET A 19 5.29 -1.97 1.76
N LEU A 20 4.79 -1.66 0.58
CA LEU A 20 4.58 -0.28 0.16
C LEU A 20 3.58 0.44 1.06
N LEU A 21 2.49 -0.23 1.41
CA LEU A 21 1.51 0.35 2.32
C LEU A 21 2.08 0.60 3.70
N GLN A 22 2.88 -0.32 4.22
CA GLN A 22 3.55 -0.13 5.49
C GLN A 22 4.44 1.12 5.45
N TYR A 23 5.17 1.26 4.37
CA TYR A 23 6.07 2.38 4.19
C TYR A 23 5.30 3.70 4.09
N ALA A 24 4.25 3.70 3.31
CA ALA A 24 3.47 4.91 3.07
C ALA A 24 2.65 5.34 4.29
N SER A 25 2.11 4.37 5.03
CA SER A 25 1.25 4.66 6.17
C SER A 25 1.98 4.76 7.49
N GLY A 26 3.17 4.16 7.58
CA GLY A 26 3.88 4.04 8.85
C GLY A 26 3.32 2.96 9.77
N TYR A 27 2.36 2.17 9.28
CA TYR A 27 1.79 1.08 10.07
C TYR A 27 2.67 -0.15 10.03
N THR A 28 2.61 -0.94 11.09
CA THR A 28 3.25 -2.25 11.10
C THR A 28 2.39 -3.25 10.33
N ARG A 29 2.97 -4.42 10.05
CA ARG A 29 2.23 -5.50 9.38
C ARG A 29 0.97 -5.89 10.15
N VAL A 30 1.09 -5.97 11.48
CA VAL A 30 -0.04 -6.32 12.33
C VAL A 30 -1.13 -5.26 12.27
N GLN A 31 -0.72 -3.98 12.27
CA GLN A 31 -1.67 -2.88 12.16
C GLN A 31 -2.41 -2.89 10.83
N LEU A 32 -1.73 -3.21 9.74
CA LEU A 32 -2.39 -3.33 8.44
C LEU A 32 -3.41 -4.46 8.43
N LEU A 33 -3.09 -5.58 9.05
CA LEU A 33 -4.01 -6.71 9.10
C LEU A 33 -5.26 -6.37 9.92
N THR A 34 -5.10 -5.67 11.04
CA THR A 34 -6.23 -5.30 11.88
C THR A 34 -7.04 -4.15 11.32
N ARG A 35 -6.43 -3.31 10.49
CA ARG A 35 -7.08 -2.13 9.93
C ARG A 35 -7.45 -2.30 8.45
N GLY A 36 -7.43 -3.51 7.95
CA GLY A 36 -7.70 -3.77 6.53
C GLY A 36 -9.06 -3.30 6.06
N GLY A 37 -10.05 -3.24 6.96
CA GLY A 37 -11.39 -2.74 6.63
C GLY A 37 -11.57 -1.24 6.80
N GLU A 38 -10.52 -0.51 7.17
CA GLU A 38 -10.58 0.94 7.33
C GLU A 38 -10.23 1.64 6.03
N GLU A 39 -10.69 2.88 5.88
CA GLU A 39 -10.34 3.68 4.72
C GLU A 39 -8.90 4.16 4.79
N ILE A 40 -8.25 4.19 3.63
CA ILE A 40 -6.92 4.76 3.50
C ILE A 40 -7.04 6.28 3.48
N PRO A 41 -6.31 7.00 4.34
CA PRO A 41 -6.23 8.46 4.23
C PRO A 41 -5.68 8.86 2.86
N ASP A 42 -6.17 9.97 2.32
CA ASP A 42 -5.76 10.41 0.98
C ASP A 42 -4.25 10.56 0.85
N GLU A 43 -3.60 11.09 1.87
CA GLU A 43 -2.15 11.25 1.86
C GLU A 43 -1.43 9.92 1.73
N VAL A 44 -1.89 8.92 2.47
CA VAL A 44 -1.32 7.58 2.43
C VAL A 44 -1.54 6.96 1.06
N ARG A 45 -2.74 7.10 0.52
CA ARG A 45 -3.06 6.56 -0.80
C ARG A 45 -2.17 7.17 -1.88
N GLN A 46 -1.99 8.48 -1.85
CA GLN A 46 -1.15 9.17 -2.82
C GLN A 46 0.29 8.69 -2.74
N ARG A 47 0.82 8.53 -1.54
CA ARG A 47 2.17 8.01 -1.35
C ARG A 47 2.30 6.58 -1.86
N ALA A 48 1.34 5.74 -1.51
CA ALA A 48 1.35 4.35 -1.93
C ALA A 48 1.25 4.23 -3.44
N ASP A 49 0.37 5.00 -4.08
CA ASP A 49 0.24 5.01 -5.52
C ASP A 49 1.53 5.43 -6.21
N ARG A 50 2.17 6.46 -5.69
CA ARG A 50 3.44 6.94 -6.25
C ARG A 50 4.53 5.88 -6.14
N LEU A 51 4.65 5.25 -4.98
CA LEU A 51 5.62 4.19 -4.78
C LEU A 51 5.34 2.99 -5.67
N ALA A 52 4.06 2.63 -5.81
CA ALA A 52 3.65 1.53 -6.67
C ALA A 52 4.01 1.80 -8.13
N GLN A 53 3.80 3.03 -8.60
CA GLN A 53 4.17 3.40 -9.96
C GLN A 53 5.67 3.29 -10.20
N ARG A 54 6.47 3.74 -9.26
CA ARG A 54 7.92 3.60 -9.35
C ARG A 54 8.34 2.14 -9.43
N ARG A 55 7.72 1.31 -8.60
CA ARG A 55 8.03 -0.11 -8.57
C ARG A 55 7.67 -0.79 -9.88
N LEU A 56 6.52 -0.43 -10.43
CA LEU A 56 6.06 -0.98 -11.71
C LEU A 56 6.96 -0.58 -12.88
N LYS A 57 7.63 0.57 -12.77
CA LYS A 57 8.60 1.00 -13.78
C LYS A 57 9.95 0.33 -13.63
N GLY A 58 10.10 -0.53 -12.63
CA GLY A 58 11.35 -1.23 -12.40
C GLY A 58 12.39 -0.48 -11.58
N GLU A 59 12.03 0.65 -10.99
CA GLU A 59 12.96 1.39 -10.14
C GLU A 59 13.12 0.68 -8.79
N PRO A 60 14.35 0.62 -8.24
CA PRO A 60 14.56 0.08 -6.91
C PRO A 60 13.96 0.99 -5.85
N MET A 61 13.52 0.40 -4.77
CA MET A 61 12.99 1.19 -3.66
C MET A 61 14.07 1.76 -2.78
#